data_52f089dcbdda73a467f7da7fe71b44e9
#
_entry.id   52f089dcbdda73a467f7da7fe71b44e9
#
_cell.length_a   1.000
_cell.length_b   1.000
_cell.length_c   1.000
_cell.angle_alpha   90.00
_cell.angle_beta   90.00
_cell.angle_gamma   90.00
#
_symmetry.space_group_name_H-M   'P 1'
#
loop_
_entity.id
_entity.type
_entity.pdbx_description
1 polymer ?
#
loop_
_entity_poly.entity_id
_entity_poly.type
_entity_poly.pdbx_seq_one_letter_code
_entity_poly.pdbx_strand_id
1 'polypeptide(L)'
;MIKDLNVSKASGPFSLPTNLLKHFSEFLCIPLALLINKSFSEGNFPNLLKLADVCPIYKKSDKNKCENYRPISLLSNISKLYERAMHTRVYDFLEKYKLLYERQFGFRKKHSTNHAILSILEDIKNNLDINNFVCGVFIDLEKAFDTVNHDILIKKLDYYGIRGISNCWFKSYLSNRSQRVKYKDCTSENQKITCGVPQGSILGPLLFLIYINDMHAAIKNS
;
A
#
# COMPACT_ATOMS: atom_id res chain seq x y z
N MET A 1 -4.19 -16.09 -8.42
CA MET A 1 -4.62 -14.70 -8.07
C MET A 1 -6.14 -14.54 -7.96
N ILE A 2 -6.94 -14.89 -9.00
CA ILE A 2 -8.41 -14.75 -8.94
C ILE A 2 -8.98 -15.64 -7.81
N LYS A 3 -8.55 -16.89 -7.73
CA LYS A 3 -9.00 -17.87 -6.73
C LYS A 3 -8.67 -17.42 -5.28
N ASP A 4 -7.64 -16.58 -5.09
CA ASP A 4 -7.20 -16.08 -3.77
C ASP A 4 -7.93 -14.81 -3.32
N LEU A 5 -8.82 -14.26 -4.13
CA LEU A 5 -9.65 -13.12 -3.72
C LEU A 5 -10.56 -13.54 -2.56
N ASN A 6 -10.65 -12.71 -1.53
CA ASN A 6 -11.50 -12.99 -0.38
C ASN A 6 -12.95 -12.60 -0.68
N VAL A 7 -13.87 -13.55 -0.61
CA VAL A 7 -15.30 -13.37 -0.90
C VAL A 7 -15.99 -12.46 0.14
N SER A 8 -15.52 -12.48 1.39
CA SER A 8 -16.13 -11.70 2.48
C SER A 8 -15.74 -10.22 2.48
N LYS A 9 -14.73 -9.83 1.68
CA LYS A 9 -14.31 -8.43 1.61
C LYS A 9 -15.21 -7.63 0.67
N ALA A 10 -15.64 -6.47 1.13
CA ALA A 10 -16.37 -5.51 0.31
C ALA A 10 -15.52 -5.09 -0.90
N SER A 11 -16.18 -4.90 -2.02
CA SER A 11 -15.58 -4.44 -3.27
C SER A 11 -16.00 -3.00 -3.58
N GLY A 12 -15.10 -2.28 -4.24
CA GLY A 12 -15.31 -0.88 -4.62
C GLY A 12 -16.16 -0.72 -5.88
N PRO A 13 -16.14 0.48 -6.48
CA PRO A 13 -16.96 0.81 -7.63
C PRO A 13 -16.64 -0.08 -8.84
N PHE A 14 -17.64 -0.30 -9.68
CA PHE A 14 -17.55 -1.10 -10.91
C PHE A 14 -16.97 -2.53 -10.68
N SER A 15 -17.20 -3.08 -9.50
CA SER A 15 -16.72 -4.42 -9.18
C SER A 15 -17.71 -5.50 -9.57
N LEU A 16 -17.18 -6.54 -10.23
CA LEU A 16 -17.88 -7.81 -10.29
C LEU A 16 -17.83 -8.49 -8.91
N PRO A 17 -18.89 -9.16 -8.47
CA PRO A 17 -18.88 -9.93 -7.24
C PRO A 17 -17.73 -10.95 -7.22
N THR A 18 -17.05 -11.07 -6.09
CA THR A 18 -15.86 -11.95 -5.98
C THR A 18 -16.18 -13.42 -6.25
N ASN A 19 -17.36 -13.90 -5.82
CA ASN A 19 -17.82 -15.26 -6.10
C ASN A 19 -18.00 -15.50 -7.61
N LEU A 20 -18.54 -14.53 -8.33
CA LEU A 20 -18.70 -14.60 -9.79
C LEU A 20 -17.33 -14.66 -10.49
N LEU A 21 -16.39 -13.78 -10.09
CA LEU A 21 -15.02 -13.80 -10.62
C LEU A 21 -14.32 -15.14 -10.39
N LYS A 22 -14.54 -15.76 -9.23
CA LYS A 22 -13.97 -17.08 -8.93
C LYS A 22 -14.62 -18.17 -9.77
N HIS A 23 -15.93 -18.16 -9.89
CA HIS A 23 -16.68 -19.15 -10.67
C HIS A 23 -16.22 -19.17 -12.13
N PHE A 24 -16.09 -17.99 -12.75
CA PHE A 24 -15.65 -17.85 -14.13
C PHE A 24 -14.13 -17.67 -14.30
N SER A 25 -13.34 -18.04 -13.27
CA SER A 25 -11.90 -17.78 -13.27
C SER A 25 -11.16 -18.41 -14.44
N GLU A 26 -11.58 -19.57 -14.93
CA GLU A 26 -10.94 -20.25 -16.06
C GLU A 26 -11.14 -19.50 -17.38
N PHE A 27 -12.31 -18.91 -17.59
CA PHE A 27 -12.59 -18.11 -18.78
C PHE A 27 -11.96 -16.70 -18.68
N LEU A 28 -11.88 -16.13 -17.48
CA LEU A 28 -11.39 -14.77 -17.25
C LEU A 28 -9.86 -14.68 -17.13
N CYS A 29 -9.17 -15.78 -16.87
CA CYS A 29 -7.72 -15.74 -16.59
C CYS A 29 -6.91 -15.25 -17.78
N ILE A 30 -7.22 -15.70 -19.01
CA ILE A 30 -6.50 -15.30 -20.23
C ILE A 30 -6.74 -13.83 -20.57
N PRO A 31 -7.99 -13.35 -20.77
CA PRO A 31 -8.22 -11.95 -21.08
C PRO A 31 -7.71 -10.99 -20.01
N LEU A 32 -7.85 -11.33 -18.72
CA LEU A 32 -7.29 -10.48 -17.65
C LEU A 32 -5.76 -10.47 -17.65
N ALA A 33 -5.12 -11.60 -17.92
CA ALA A 33 -3.66 -11.65 -18.05
C ALA A 33 -3.16 -10.79 -19.22
N LEU A 34 -3.83 -10.84 -20.36
CA LEU A 34 -3.51 -10.01 -21.52
C LEU A 34 -3.66 -8.51 -21.20
N LEU A 35 -4.75 -8.11 -20.56
CA LEU A 35 -4.99 -6.71 -20.16
C LEU A 35 -3.95 -6.23 -19.13
N ILE A 36 -3.60 -7.04 -18.13
CA ILE A 36 -2.59 -6.71 -17.13
C ILE A 36 -1.22 -6.57 -17.80
N ASN A 37 -0.83 -7.51 -18.67
CA ASN A 37 0.44 -7.46 -19.37
C ASN A 37 0.52 -6.26 -20.31
N LYS A 38 -0.55 -5.94 -21.03
CA LYS A 38 -0.64 -4.74 -21.87
C LYS A 38 -0.44 -3.46 -21.04
N SER A 39 -1.13 -3.35 -19.88
CA SER A 39 -0.97 -2.23 -18.97
C SER A 39 0.49 -2.07 -18.52
N PHE A 40 1.17 -3.16 -18.24
CA PHE A 40 2.57 -3.13 -17.79
C PHE A 40 3.53 -2.78 -18.92
N SER A 41 3.31 -3.28 -20.13
CA SER A 41 4.14 -2.96 -21.30
C SER A 41 3.96 -1.52 -21.79
N GLU A 42 2.78 -0.94 -21.61
CA GLU A 42 2.49 0.46 -21.94
C GLU A 42 2.84 1.44 -20.83
N GLY A 43 3.14 0.94 -19.61
CA GLY A 43 3.39 1.80 -18.46
C GLY A 43 2.14 2.58 -18.01
N ASN A 44 0.94 2.06 -18.26
CA ASN A 44 -0.30 2.78 -18.02
C ASN A 44 -1.30 1.96 -17.17
N PHE A 45 -1.79 2.56 -16.09
CA PHE A 45 -2.83 1.97 -15.25
C PHE A 45 -4.22 2.43 -15.72
N PRO A 46 -5.21 1.51 -15.91
CA PRO A 46 -6.50 1.86 -16.47
C PRO A 46 -7.27 2.91 -15.66
N ASN A 47 -7.73 3.97 -16.31
CA ASN A 47 -8.41 5.09 -15.62
C ASN A 47 -9.71 4.67 -14.91
N LEU A 48 -10.48 3.74 -15.49
CA LEU A 48 -11.70 3.21 -14.87
C LEU A 48 -11.46 2.55 -13.50
N LEU A 49 -10.22 2.11 -13.22
CA LEU A 49 -9.85 1.45 -11.98
C LEU A 49 -9.30 2.42 -10.90
N LYS A 50 -9.28 3.74 -11.19
CA LYS A 50 -8.72 4.76 -10.30
C LYS A 50 -9.73 5.36 -9.32
N LEU A 51 -11.01 5.04 -9.43
CA LEU A 51 -12.04 5.47 -8.48
C LEU A 51 -12.07 4.54 -7.27
N ALA A 52 -12.15 5.13 -6.08
CA ALA A 52 -12.33 4.42 -4.81
C ALA A 52 -13.61 4.86 -4.10
N ASP A 53 -14.36 3.91 -3.52
CA ASP A 53 -15.38 4.21 -2.52
C ASP A 53 -14.71 4.19 -1.13
N VAL A 54 -14.78 5.29 -0.40
CA VAL A 54 -14.25 5.39 0.97
C VAL A 54 -15.34 5.06 1.96
N CYS A 55 -15.12 4.01 2.75
CA CYS A 55 -15.99 3.63 3.85
C CYS A 55 -15.38 4.12 5.17
N PRO A 56 -16.05 5.02 5.91
CA PRO A 56 -15.58 5.47 7.21
C PRO A 56 -15.82 4.39 8.27
N ILE A 57 -14.73 3.83 8.82
CA ILE A 57 -14.80 2.86 9.91
C ILE A 57 -14.49 3.55 11.22
N TYR A 58 -15.45 3.51 12.15
CA TYR A 58 -15.29 4.09 13.48
C TYR A 58 -14.12 3.44 14.24
N LYS A 59 -13.27 4.28 14.84
CA LYS A 59 -12.07 3.86 15.59
C LYS A 59 -12.32 3.87 17.08
N LYS A 60 -12.61 5.04 17.65
CA LYS A 60 -12.86 5.28 19.10
C LYS A 60 -13.23 6.75 19.33
N SER A 61 -13.63 7.07 20.56
CA SER A 61 -13.93 8.44 21.03
C SER A 61 -15.30 8.97 20.53
N ASP A 62 -15.42 10.26 20.26
CA ASP A 62 -16.66 10.89 19.86
C ASP A 62 -17.04 10.51 18.41
N LYS A 63 -18.22 9.94 18.22
CA LYS A 63 -18.75 9.53 16.90
C LYS A 63 -19.10 10.69 15.98
N ASN A 64 -19.24 11.90 16.53
CA ASN A 64 -19.58 13.08 15.73
C ASN A 64 -18.35 13.73 15.08
N LYS A 65 -17.15 13.27 15.42
CA LYS A 65 -15.91 13.80 14.87
C LYS A 65 -15.35 12.90 13.77
N CYS A 66 -15.16 13.46 12.56
CA CYS A 66 -14.65 12.73 11.40
C CYS A 66 -13.24 12.15 11.63
N GLU A 67 -12.40 12.78 12.43
CA GLU A 67 -11.05 12.33 12.80
C GLU A 67 -11.03 10.98 13.54
N ASN A 68 -12.16 10.61 14.15
CA ASN A 68 -12.34 9.34 14.86
C ASN A 68 -12.73 8.17 13.94
N TYR A 69 -12.69 8.37 12.63
CA TYR A 69 -12.96 7.35 11.62
C TYR A 69 -11.71 7.06 10.78
N ARG A 70 -11.54 5.78 10.42
CA ARG A 70 -10.53 5.36 9.44
C ARG A 70 -11.16 5.35 8.05
N PRO A 71 -10.62 6.10 7.08
CA PRO A 71 -11.11 6.09 5.71
C PRO A 71 -10.59 4.85 4.97
N ILE A 72 -11.36 3.78 4.92
CA ILE A 72 -10.96 2.58 4.18
C ILE A 72 -11.40 2.69 2.74
N SER A 73 -10.44 2.67 1.83
CA SER A 73 -10.67 2.73 0.39
C SER A 73 -11.05 1.35 -0.15
N LEU A 74 -12.26 1.24 -0.68
CA LEU A 74 -12.74 0.07 -1.39
C LEU A 74 -12.42 0.23 -2.87
N LEU A 75 -11.50 -0.59 -3.36
CA LEU A 75 -11.09 -0.64 -4.76
C LEU A 75 -11.77 -1.80 -5.47
N SER A 76 -11.91 -1.69 -6.80
CA SER A 76 -12.50 -2.76 -7.59
C SER A 76 -11.66 -4.05 -7.51
N ASN A 77 -12.31 -5.20 -7.61
CA ASN A 77 -11.62 -6.49 -7.59
C ASN A 77 -10.63 -6.65 -8.76
N ILE A 78 -10.95 -6.05 -9.89
CA ILE A 78 -10.04 -6.02 -11.05
C ILE A 78 -8.80 -5.17 -10.70
N SER A 79 -8.96 -3.97 -10.11
CA SER A 79 -7.84 -3.15 -9.64
C SER A 79 -6.89 -3.96 -8.73
N LYS A 80 -7.45 -4.72 -7.78
CA LYS A 80 -6.66 -5.56 -6.87
C LYS A 80 -5.84 -6.64 -7.60
N LEU A 81 -6.30 -7.14 -8.75
CA LEU A 81 -5.51 -8.10 -9.55
C LEU A 81 -4.28 -7.42 -10.19
N TYR A 82 -4.44 -6.22 -10.78
CA TYR A 82 -3.32 -5.42 -11.27
C TYR A 82 -2.31 -5.11 -10.16
N GLU A 83 -2.83 -4.65 -9.03
CA GLU A 83 -2.00 -4.33 -7.87
C GLU A 83 -1.23 -5.54 -7.35
N ARG A 84 -1.87 -6.71 -7.26
CA ARG A 84 -1.23 -7.95 -6.79
C ARG A 84 -0.13 -8.40 -7.76
N ALA A 85 -0.38 -8.32 -9.06
CA ALA A 85 0.61 -8.68 -10.07
C ALA A 85 1.84 -7.76 -10.02
N MET A 86 1.64 -6.45 -9.83
CA MET A 86 2.73 -5.49 -9.68
C MET A 86 3.43 -5.65 -8.33
N HIS A 87 2.66 -5.79 -7.24
CA HIS A 87 3.19 -6.01 -5.89
C HIS A 87 4.17 -7.17 -5.84
N THR A 88 3.79 -8.34 -6.40
CA THR A 88 4.66 -9.51 -6.38
C THR A 88 5.98 -9.22 -7.09
N ARG A 89 5.94 -8.62 -8.29
CA ARG A 89 7.15 -8.30 -9.06
C ARG A 89 8.08 -7.33 -8.34
N VAL A 90 7.52 -6.26 -7.79
CA VAL A 90 8.29 -5.24 -7.09
C VAL A 90 8.83 -5.76 -5.77
N TYR A 91 8.01 -6.45 -5.00
CA TYR A 91 8.43 -7.01 -3.72
C TYR A 91 9.57 -8.02 -3.90
N ASP A 92 9.43 -8.94 -4.86
CA ASP A 92 10.46 -9.95 -5.15
C ASP A 92 11.76 -9.30 -5.66
N PHE A 93 11.65 -8.20 -6.43
CA PHE A 93 12.80 -7.40 -6.84
C PHE A 93 13.50 -6.76 -5.64
N LEU A 94 12.76 -6.09 -4.75
CA LEU A 94 13.35 -5.43 -3.57
C LEU A 94 14.03 -6.43 -2.62
N GLU A 95 13.43 -7.59 -2.39
CA GLU A 95 14.01 -8.65 -1.55
C GLU A 95 15.23 -9.30 -2.23
N LYS A 96 15.15 -9.59 -3.53
CA LYS A 96 16.27 -10.20 -4.29
C LYS A 96 17.54 -9.36 -4.20
N TYR A 97 17.41 -8.04 -4.30
CA TYR A 97 18.53 -7.12 -4.26
C TYR A 97 18.78 -6.51 -2.87
N LYS A 98 18.09 -7.00 -1.82
CA LYS A 98 18.24 -6.53 -0.43
C LYS A 98 18.13 -5.01 -0.30
N LEU A 99 17.16 -4.41 -0.99
CA LEU A 99 16.99 -2.97 -1.04
C LEU A 99 16.18 -2.41 0.14
N LEU A 100 15.48 -3.26 0.89
CA LEU A 100 14.74 -2.88 2.08
C LEU A 100 15.66 -2.87 3.30
N TYR A 101 15.49 -1.86 4.15
CA TYR A 101 16.24 -1.76 5.39
C TYR A 101 16.05 -3.00 6.26
N GLU A 102 17.15 -3.55 6.81
CA GLU A 102 17.12 -4.84 7.51
C GLU A 102 16.23 -4.83 8.75
N ARG A 103 16.18 -3.71 9.49
CA ARG A 103 15.33 -3.52 10.67
C ARG A 103 13.93 -3.00 10.34
N GLN A 104 13.50 -3.09 9.09
CA GLN A 104 12.12 -2.83 8.70
C GLN A 104 11.27 -4.07 8.93
N PHE A 105 10.48 -4.09 9.99
CA PHE A 105 9.67 -5.24 10.38
C PHE A 105 8.20 -5.14 9.90
N GLY A 106 7.67 -3.94 9.74
CA GLY A 106 6.29 -3.72 9.28
C GLY A 106 6.12 -4.00 7.79
N PHE A 107 4.97 -4.58 7.41
CA PHE A 107 4.59 -4.86 6.01
C PHE A 107 5.55 -5.76 5.21
N ARG A 108 6.44 -6.47 5.87
CA ARG A 108 7.40 -7.39 5.28
C ARG A 108 7.04 -8.84 5.56
N LYS A 109 7.16 -9.72 4.55
CA LYS A 109 6.95 -11.18 4.72
C LYS A 109 7.98 -11.74 5.70
N LYS A 110 7.58 -12.71 6.51
CA LYS A 110 8.43 -13.37 7.53
C LYS A 110 8.94 -12.43 8.63
N HIS A 111 8.45 -11.22 8.72
CA HIS A 111 8.71 -10.27 9.80
C HIS A 111 7.44 -10.05 10.62
N SER A 112 7.61 -9.71 11.90
CA SER A 112 6.50 -9.47 12.81
C SER A 112 6.88 -8.42 13.86
N THR A 113 5.88 -7.92 14.60
CA THR A 113 6.10 -7.04 15.74
C THR A 113 6.93 -7.71 16.83
N ASN A 114 6.80 -9.04 17.01
CA ASN A 114 7.62 -9.79 17.94
C ASN A 114 9.11 -9.74 17.59
N HIS A 115 9.44 -9.86 16.28
CA HIS A 115 10.83 -9.73 15.83
C HIS A 115 11.37 -8.32 16.10
N ALA A 116 10.56 -7.27 15.94
CA ALA A 116 10.96 -5.91 16.28
C ALA A 116 11.25 -5.74 17.77
N ILE A 117 10.36 -6.27 18.62
CA ILE A 117 10.52 -6.22 20.09
C ILE A 117 11.78 -6.96 20.52
N LEU A 118 12.00 -8.18 19.99
CA LEU A 118 13.19 -8.96 20.33
C LEU A 118 14.48 -8.23 19.91
N SER A 119 14.51 -7.63 18.73
CA SER A 119 15.66 -6.86 18.26
C SER A 119 15.95 -5.65 19.18
N ILE A 120 14.92 -4.94 19.63
CA ILE A 120 15.10 -3.81 20.57
C ILE A 120 15.58 -4.31 21.93
N LEU A 121 15.01 -5.40 22.44
CA LEU A 121 15.43 -5.96 23.74
C LEU A 121 16.88 -6.45 23.71
N GLU A 122 17.30 -7.06 22.61
CA GLU A 122 18.70 -7.49 22.40
C GLU A 122 19.65 -6.28 22.38
N ASP A 123 19.30 -5.22 21.63
CA ASP A 123 20.09 -3.98 21.61
C ASP A 123 20.19 -3.35 23.00
N ILE A 124 19.09 -3.30 23.77
CA ILE A 124 19.07 -2.78 25.13
C ILE A 124 19.99 -3.61 26.04
N LYS A 125 19.81 -4.94 26.03
CA LYS A 125 20.61 -5.85 26.86
C LYS A 125 22.10 -5.72 26.58
N ASN A 126 22.48 -5.78 25.30
CA ASN A 126 23.90 -5.68 24.91
C ASN A 126 24.56 -4.36 25.36
N ASN A 127 23.81 -3.26 25.35
CA ASN A 127 24.34 -1.98 25.84
C ASN A 127 24.41 -1.91 27.38
N LEU A 128 23.43 -2.47 28.10
CA LEU A 128 23.45 -2.53 29.55
C LEU A 128 24.58 -3.43 30.07
N ASP A 129 24.87 -4.54 29.40
CA ASP A 129 25.95 -5.48 29.74
C ASP A 129 27.34 -4.80 29.71
N ILE A 130 27.49 -3.72 28.94
CA ILE A 130 28.72 -2.91 28.86
C ILE A 130 28.60 -1.57 29.60
N ASN A 131 27.66 -1.45 30.54
CA ASN A 131 27.38 -0.25 31.34
C ASN A 131 27.06 1.01 30.51
N ASN A 132 26.48 0.90 29.33
CA ASN A 132 25.97 2.03 28.58
C ASN A 132 24.54 2.40 29.00
N PHE A 133 24.22 3.69 28.93
CA PHE A 133 22.84 4.15 29.05
C PHE A 133 22.10 3.95 27.71
N VAL A 134 20.84 3.54 27.78
CA VAL A 134 19.97 3.37 26.60
C VAL A 134 18.81 4.35 26.69
N CYS A 135 18.61 5.13 25.63
CA CYS A 135 17.44 6.00 25.49
C CYS A 135 16.64 5.58 24.25
N GLY A 136 15.35 5.33 24.44
CA GLY A 136 14.43 4.98 23.36
C GLY A 136 13.56 6.18 22.94
N VAL A 137 13.57 6.54 21.65
CA VAL A 137 12.69 7.54 21.07
C VAL A 137 11.68 6.86 20.15
N PHE A 138 10.40 6.99 20.43
CA PHE A 138 9.30 6.41 19.66
C PHE A 138 8.62 7.52 18.86
N ILE A 139 8.64 7.39 17.52
CA ILE A 139 8.05 8.36 16.59
C ILE A 139 6.79 7.74 15.98
N ASP A 140 5.64 8.42 16.09
CA ASP A 140 4.40 8.04 15.45
C ASP A 140 4.09 9.01 14.30
N LEU A 141 3.73 8.46 13.15
CA LEU A 141 3.41 9.25 11.96
C LEU A 141 1.89 9.41 11.83
N GLU A 142 1.41 10.64 11.98
CA GLU A 142 0.00 10.93 11.76
C GLU A 142 -0.39 10.77 10.29
N LYS A 143 -1.47 10.02 10.04
CA LYS A 143 -2.02 9.78 8.68
C LYS A 143 -0.98 9.30 7.66
N ALA A 144 -0.07 8.43 8.08
CA ALA A 144 1.09 7.98 7.32
C ALA A 144 0.81 7.62 5.84
N PHE A 145 -0.31 6.93 5.56
CA PHE A 145 -0.70 6.56 4.18
C PHE A 145 -1.26 7.74 3.38
N ASP A 146 -1.92 8.67 4.05
CA ASP A 146 -2.63 9.77 3.39
C ASP A 146 -1.68 10.94 3.05
N THR A 147 -0.49 10.98 3.66
CA THR A 147 0.50 12.06 3.50
C THR A 147 1.65 11.73 2.55
N VAL A 148 1.64 10.54 1.93
CA VAL A 148 2.69 10.15 0.96
C VAL A 148 2.71 11.11 -0.23
N ASN A 149 3.80 11.85 -0.41
CA ASN A 149 3.99 12.73 -1.57
C ASN A 149 4.33 11.89 -2.80
N HIS A 150 3.53 12.03 -3.87
CA HIS A 150 3.68 11.23 -5.08
C HIS A 150 4.99 11.49 -5.82
N ASP A 151 5.45 12.75 -5.92
CA ASP A 151 6.69 13.10 -6.63
C ASP A 151 7.92 12.53 -5.91
N ILE A 152 7.93 12.60 -4.57
CA ILE A 152 9.00 12.00 -3.77
C ILE A 152 8.98 10.48 -3.93
N LEU A 153 7.79 9.85 -3.86
CA LEU A 153 7.67 8.40 -4.01
C LEU A 153 8.17 7.94 -5.39
N ILE A 154 7.81 8.65 -6.48
CA ILE A 154 8.26 8.33 -7.84
C ILE A 154 9.79 8.45 -7.97
N LYS A 155 10.40 9.48 -7.38
CA LYS A 155 11.87 9.61 -7.33
C LYS A 155 12.52 8.48 -6.54
N LYS A 156 11.94 8.07 -5.40
CA LYS A 156 12.44 6.94 -4.61
C LYS A 156 12.32 5.62 -5.37
N LEU A 157 11.23 5.38 -6.07
CA LEU A 157 11.08 4.21 -6.94
C LEU A 157 12.18 4.14 -7.99
N ASP A 158 12.48 5.28 -8.65
CA ASP A 158 13.59 5.39 -9.61
C ASP A 158 14.96 5.10 -8.98
N TYR A 159 15.21 5.69 -7.81
CA TYR A 159 16.44 5.48 -7.02
C TYR A 159 16.64 4.01 -6.67
N TYR A 160 15.59 3.29 -6.26
CA TYR A 160 15.64 1.85 -5.98
C TYR A 160 15.67 0.96 -7.23
N GLY A 161 15.75 1.54 -8.42
CA GLY A 161 15.91 0.80 -9.68
C GLY A 161 14.60 0.45 -10.40
N ILE A 162 13.45 0.92 -9.91
CA ILE A 162 12.16 0.77 -10.58
C ILE A 162 12.01 1.93 -11.57
N ARG A 163 12.57 1.76 -12.78
CA ARG A 163 12.80 2.80 -13.79
C ARG A 163 11.99 2.58 -15.06
N GLY A 164 12.04 3.57 -15.97
CA GLY A 164 11.46 3.48 -17.31
C GLY A 164 9.96 3.20 -17.28
N ILE A 165 9.51 2.24 -18.06
CA ILE A 165 8.10 1.87 -18.22
C ILE A 165 7.46 1.49 -16.87
N SER A 166 8.19 0.79 -15.99
CA SER A 166 7.67 0.43 -14.67
C SER A 166 7.44 1.67 -13.80
N ASN A 167 8.33 2.66 -13.84
CA ASN A 167 8.15 3.93 -13.13
C ASN A 167 6.97 4.73 -13.72
N CYS A 168 6.83 4.77 -15.06
CA CYS A 168 5.68 5.37 -15.73
C CYS A 168 4.36 4.73 -15.28
N TRP A 169 4.33 3.42 -15.11
CA TRP A 169 3.15 2.73 -14.61
C TRP A 169 2.77 3.18 -13.19
N PHE A 170 3.74 3.33 -12.27
CA PHE A 170 3.48 3.86 -10.92
C PHE A 170 3.01 5.32 -10.96
N LYS A 171 3.62 6.14 -11.81
CA LYS A 171 3.16 7.51 -12.03
C LYS A 171 1.71 7.54 -12.53
N SER A 172 1.36 6.69 -13.50
CA SER A 172 -0.01 6.52 -13.97
C SER A 172 -0.94 6.00 -12.88
N TYR A 173 -0.50 5.01 -12.07
CA TYR A 173 -1.29 4.44 -10.97
C TYR A 173 -1.66 5.48 -9.91
N LEU A 174 -0.74 6.40 -9.57
CA LEU A 174 -0.95 7.43 -8.57
C LEU A 174 -1.70 8.66 -9.12
N SER A 175 -1.57 8.95 -10.41
CA SER A 175 -2.14 10.15 -11.03
C SER A 175 -3.63 10.01 -11.33
N ASN A 176 -4.35 11.15 -11.28
CA ASN A 176 -5.76 11.26 -11.66
C ASN A 176 -6.68 10.29 -10.93
N ARG A 177 -6.32 9.93 -9.70
CA ARG A 177 -7.19 9.16 -8.84
C ARG A 177 -8.29 10.04 -8.24
N SER A 178 -9.44 9.43 -8.03
CA SER A 178 -10.54 10.07 -7.31
C SER A 178 -11.13 9.13 -6.28
N GLN A 179 -11.76 9.72 -5.29
CA GLN A 179 -12.47 9.00 -4.23
C GLN A 179 -13.78 9.70 -3.92
N ARG A 180 -14.72 8.93 -3.40
CA ARG A 180 -15.98 9.44 -2.86
C ARG A 180 -16.31 8.69 -1.58
N VAL A 181 -16.92 9.37 -0.63
CA VAL A 181 -17.38 8.73 0.61
C VAL A 181 -18.69 8.02 0.35
N LYS A 182 -18.76 6.75 0.74
CA LYS A 182 -19.99 5.97 0.72
C LYS A 182 -20.37 5.57 2.14
N TYR A 183 -21.53 6.03 2.60
CA TYR A 183 -22.03 5.72 3.92
C TYR A 183 -23.52 5.37 3.81
N LYS A 184 -23.89 4.13 4.14
CA LYS A 184 -25.22 3.57 3.91
C LYS A 184 -25.63 3.76 2.45
N ASP A 185 -26.76 4.41 2.20
CA ASP A 185 -27.32 4.67 0.88
C ASP A 185 -26.87 6.02 0.27
N CYS A 186 -26.05 6.78 1.01
CA CYS A 186 -25.55 8.08 0.57
C CYS A 186 -24.14 7.95 -0.02
N THR A 187 -23.91 8.73 -1.08
CA THR A 187 -22.60 8.82 -1.73
C THR A 187 -22.28 10.29 -1.97
N SER A 188 -21.08 10.72 -1.60
CA SER A 188 -20.60 12.08 -1.86
C SER A 188 -20.20 12.29 -3.32
N GLU A 189 -19.92 13.52 -3.68
CA GLU A 189 -19.26 13.84 -4.95
C GLU A 189 -17.83 13.25 -4.99
N ASN A 190 -17.32 13.09 -6.22
CA ASN A 190 -15.96 12.63 -6.44
C ASN A 190 -14.95 13.73 -6.12
N GLN A 191 -13.96 13.41 -5.28
CA GLN A 191 -12.86 14.30 -4.95
C GLN A 191 -11.55 13.73 -5.53
N LYS A 192 -10.72 14.59 -6.13
CA LYS A 192 -9.39 14.20 -6.64
C LYS A 192 -8.43 13.96 -5.49
N ILE A 193 -7.59 12.94 -5.64
CA ILE A 193 -6.51 12.62 -4.71
C ILE A 193 -5.21 13.15 -5.31
N THR A 194 -4.52 14.03 -4.57
CA THR A 194 -3.25 14.65 -4.98
C THR A 194 -2.06 14.12 -4.20
N CYS A 195 -2.29 13.46 -3.07
CA CYS A 195 -1.27 12.83 -2.22
C CYS A 195 -1.83 11.57 -1.56
N GLY A 196 -0.96 10.79 -0.96
CA GLY A 196 -1.33 9.56 -0.26
C GLY A 196 -1.48 8.33 -1.16
N VAL A 197 -1.57 7.19 -0.50
CA VAL A 197 -1.85 5.89 -1.13
C VAL A 197 -3.13 5.30 -0.52
N PRO A 198 -4.00 4.64 -1.32
CA PRO A 198 -5.30 4.20 -0.81
C PRO A 198 -5.17 3.22 0.36
N GLN A 199 -5.74 3.55 1.50
CA GLN A 199 -5.84 2.62 2.65
C GLN A 199 -6.81 1.48 2.31
N GLY A 200 -6.27 0.32 1.97
CA GLY A 200 -7.03 -0.85 1.50
C GLY A 200 -6.60 -1.35 0.12
N SER A 201 -5.67 -0.67 -0.53
CA SER A 201 -4.96 -1.18 -1.71
C SER A 201 -3.94 -2.26 -1.33
N ILE A 202 -3.60 -3.11 -2.27
CA ILE A 202 -2.54 -4.12 -2.09
C ILE A 202 -1.16 -3.48 -2.21
N LEU A 203 -1.03 -2.45 -3.05
CA LEU A 203 0.22 -1.73 -3.25
C LEU A 203 0.51 -0.70 -2.16
N GLY A 204 -0.50 -0.14 -1.49
CA GLY A 204 -0.32 0.91 -0.49
C GLY A 204 0.76 0.62 0.56
N PRO A 205 0.70 -0.52 1.26
CA PRO A 205 1.72 -0.88 2.24
C PRO A 205 3.14 -0.97 1.65
N LEU A 206 3.29 -1.54 0.46
CA LEU A 206 4.60 -1.64 -0.21
C LEU A 206 5.13 -0.26 -0.63
N LEU A 207 4.28 0.59 -1.17
CA LEU A 207 4.65 1.96 -1.57
C LEU A 207 5.03 2.81 -0.36
N PHE A 208 4.29 2.68 0.74
CA PHE A 208 4.64 3.34 1.99
C PHE A 208 5.98 2.83 2.53
N LEU A 209 6.23 1.52 2.49
CA LEU A 209 7.50 0.92 2.90
C LEU A 209 8.68 1.48 2.10
N ILE A 210 8.55 1.59 0.76
CA ILE A 210 9.56 2.23 -0.09
C ILE A 210 9.75 3.70 0.27
N TYR A 211 8.64 4.40 0.59
CA TYR A 211 8.66 5.82 0.92
C TYR A 211 9.46 6.13 2.17
N ILE A 212 9.38 5.28 3.21
CA ILE A 212 10.08 5.49 4.48
C ILE A 212 11.41 4.73 4.60
N ASN A 213 11.80 3.96 3.60
CA ASN A 213 12.92 3.01 3.69
C ASN A 213 14.27 3.66 4.03
N ASP A 214 14.49 4.92 3.68
CA ASP A 214 15.69 5.70 3.97
C ASP A 214 15.60 6.57 5.23
N MET A 215 14.48 6.50 5.98
CA MET A 215 14.29 7.30 7.20
C MET A 215 15.39 7.07 8.24
N HIS A 216 15.92 5.84 8.31
CA HIS A 216 17.03 5.50 9.21
C HIS A 216 18.32 6.29 8.91
N ALA A 217 18.54 6.68 7.67
CA ALA A 217 19.72 7.45 7.27
C ALA A 217 19.65 8.90 7.79
N ALA A 218 18.44 9.48 7.86
CA ALA A 218 18.25 10.80 8.43
C ALA A 218 18.56 10.86 9.94
N ILE A 219 18.32 9.76 10.66
CA ILE A 219 18.55 9.69 12.11
C ILE A 219 20.04 9.50 12.45
N LYS A 220 20.82 8.85 11.55
CA LYS A 220 22.26 8.61 11.78
C LYS A 220 23.14 9.86 11.67
N ASN A 221 22.61 10.92 11.06
CA ASN A 221 23.34 12.18 10.83
C ASN A 221 22.90 13.31 11.76
N SER A 222 22.18 12.98 12.85
CA SER A 222 21.65 13.94 13.83
C SER A 222 22.47 13.92 15.11
#